data_99c9a2b3be717002e8bbd636a66898e0
#
_entry.id   99c9a2b3be717002e8bbd636a66898e0
#
_cell.length_a   1.000
_cell.length_b   1.000
_cell.length_c   1.000
_cell.angle_alpha   90.00
_cell.angle_beta   90.00
_cell.angle_gamma   90.00
#
_symmetry.space_group_name_H-M   'P 1'
#
loop_
_entity.id
_entity.type
_entity.pdbx_description
1 polymer ?
#
loop_
_entity_poly.entity_id
_entity_poly.type
_entity_poly.pdbx_seq_one_letter_code
_entity_poly.pdbx_strand_id
1 'polypeptide(L)'
;MPTIYPMLWFDNQAEQAANHYVSIFPNSRILTVTHYGPAGPLAEGTVMTVEFELDGQRFVALNGGPEFTFSEAISFVVPCDSQAEVDAIWDKLVDDGQPAPCGWLKDRYGLSWQVVPTALVEMLSDPDQAKAQRVNEAMLKVFGKFDIAELRAAYEGT
;
A
#
# COMPACT_ATOMS: atom_id res chain seq x y z
N MET A 1 -13.87 21.33 -8.42
CA MET A 1 -12.64 21.36 -7.60
C MET A 1 -11.61 20.42 -8.16
N PRO A 2 -10.37 20.83 -8.37
CA PRO A 2 -9.33 19.91 -8.77
C PRO A 2 -9.07 18.89 -7.67
N THR A 3 -8.99 17.62 -8.04
CA THR A 3 -8.72 16.53 -7.12
C THR A 3 -7.36 15.92 -7.46
N ILE A 4 -6.46 15.92 -6.50
CA ILE A 4 -5.12 15.36 -6.67
C ILE A 4 -5.23 13.83 -6.59
N TYR A 5 -4.59 13.15 -7.51
CA TYR A 5 -4.49 11.69 -7.49
C TYR A 5 -3.08 11.27 -7.87
N PRO A 6 -2.59 10.14 -7.34
CA PRO A 6 -1.26 9.65 -7.69
C PRO A 6 -1.24 8.99 -9.07
N MET A 7 -0.12 9.15 -9.76
CA MET A 7 0.21 8.38 -10.94
C MET A 7 1.40 7.49 -10.61
N LEU A 8 1.27 6.19 -10.86
CA LEU A 8 2.29 5.18 -10.59
C LEU A 8 2.96 4.80 -11.91
N TRP A 9 4.28 4.98 -11.98
CA TRP A 9 5.06 4.66 -13.16
C TRP A 9 5.54 3.22 -13.11
N PHE A 10 5.08 2.41 -14.06
CA PHE A 10 5.55 1.03 -14.26
C PHE A 10 6.36 0.94 -15.55
N ASP A 11 7.22 -0.05 -15.66
CA ASP A 11 7.89 -0.37 -16.92
C ASP A 11 6.85 -0.80 -17.96
N ASN A 12 6.20 -1.94 -17.75
CA ASN A 12 5.19 -2.49 -18.67
C ASN A 12 4.07 -3.27 -17.96
N GLN A 13 3.92 -3.09 -16.65
CA GLN A 13 3.04 -3.93 -15.79
C GLN A 13 1.82 -3.17 -15.27
N ALA A 14 1.51 -1.99 -15.83
CA ALA A 14 0.46 -1.11 -15.29
C ALA A 14 -0.90 -1.82 -15.21
N GLU A 15 -1.33 -2.52 -16.25
CA GLU A 15 -2.61 -3.22 -16.25
C GLU A 15 -2.62 -4.38 -15.27
N GLN A 16 -1.57 -5.18 -15.24
CA GLN A 16 -1.41 -6.28 -14.30
C GLN A 16 -1.47 -5.78 -12.86
N ALA A 17 -0.73 -4.70 -12.56
CA ALA A 17 -0.67 -4.11 -11.23
C ALA A 17 -2.03 -3.55 -10.80
N ALA A 18 -2.69 -2.79 -11.67
CA ALA A 18 -4.00 -2.22 -11.37
C ALA A 18 -5.03 -3.30 -11.06
N ASN A 19 -5.09 -4.37 -11.87
CA ASN A 19 -5.98 -5.49 -11.62
C ASN A 19 -5.64 -6.22 -10.32
N HIS A 20 -4.36 -6.37 -10.01
CA HIS A 20 -3.92 -6.97 -8.75
C HIS A 20 -4.42 -6.16 -7.54
N TYR A 21 -4.20 -4.84 -7.54
CA TYR A 21 -4.63 -3.97 -6.45
C TYR A 21 -6.15 -3.95 -6.29
N VAL A 22 -6.88 -3.85 -7.40
CA VAL A 22 -8.35 -3.90 -7.39
C VAL A 22 -8.88 -5.20 -6.78
N SER A 23 -8.17 -6.31 -6.98
CA SER A 23 -8.54 -7.60 -6.40
C SER A 23 -8.31 -7.70 -4.88
N ILE A 24 -7.46 -6.84 -4.33
CA ILE A 24 -7.08 -6.88 -2.91
C ILE A 24 -8.03 -6.04 -2.05
N PHE A 25 -8.38 -4.84 -2.51
CA PHE A 25 -9.14 -3.87 -1.71
C PHE A 25 -10.62 -3.91 -2.03
N PRO A 26 -11.49 -3.77 -1.01
CA PRO A 26 -12.94 -3.65 -1.25
C PRO A 26 -13.26 -2.33 -1.96
N ASN A 27 -14.44 -2.24 -2.58
CA ASN A 27 -14.93 -1.03 -3.24
C ASN A 27 -13.90 -0.47 -4.24
N SER A 28 -13.36 -1.36 -5.07
CA SER A 28 -12.27 -1.04 -6.01
C SER A 28 -12.64 -1.51 -7.41
N ARG A 29 -12.21 -0.75 -8.43
CA ARG A 29 -12.56 -1.05 -9.83
C ARG A 29 -11.60 -0.40 -10.81
N ILE A 30 -11.48 -0.99 -11.99
CA ILE A 30 -10.86 -0.37 -13.15
C ILE A 30 -11.85 0.61 -13.75
N LEU A 31 -11.40 1.83 -14.07
CA LEU A 31 -12.23 2.87 -14.67
C LEU A 31 -12.01 2.97 -16.18
N THR A 32 -10.77 3.19 -16.61
CA THR A 32 -10.44 3.45 -18.01
C THR A 32 -9.08 2.87 -18.35
N VAL A 33 -8.96 2.31 -19.55
CA VAL A 33 -7.68 1.83 -20.11
C VAL A 33 -7.42 2.59 -21.40
N THR A 34 -6.21 3.17 -21.54
CA THR A 34 -5.78 3.81 -22.77
C THR A 34 -4.59 3.06 -23.37
N HIS A 35 -4.37 3.26 -24.65
CA HIS A 35 -3.32 2.55 -25.39
C HIS A 35 -2.42 3.54 -26.13
N TYR A 36 -1.17 3.15 -26.35
CA TYR A 36 -0.25 3.93 -27.16
C TYR A 36 -0.69 3.94 -28.62
N GLY A 37 -0.59 5.13 -29.23
CA GLY A 37 -0.69 5.30 -30.68
C GLY A 37 0.69 5.13 -31.34
N PRO A 38 0.84 5.67 -32.58
CA PRO A 38 2.11 5.58 -33.30
C PRO A 38 3.27 6.32 -32.65
N ALA A 39 2.97 7.37 -31.85
CA ALA A 39 3.97 8.13 -31.11
C ALA A 39 4.01 7.68 -29.66
N GLY A 40 5.20 7.63 -29.06
CA GLY A 40 5.37 7.30 -27.65
C GLY A 40 6.53 6.36 -27.40
N PRO A 41 6.90 6.15 -26.13
CA PRO A 41 8.07 5.34 -25.77
C PRO A 41 7.87 3.83 -25.97
N LEU A 42 6.62 3.35 -26.03
CA LEU A 42 6.32 1.94 -26.20
C LEU A 42 5.56 1.69 -27.50
N ALA A 43 5.49 0.42 -27.88
CA ALA A 43 4.88 0.01 -29.15
C ALA A 43 3.41 0.41 -29.25
N GLU A 44 2.98 0.82 -30.44
CA GLU A 44 1.58 1.11 -30.73
C GLU A 44 0.67 -0.07 -30.35
N GLY A 45 -0.45 0.24 -29.72
CA GLY A 45 -1.43 -0.76 -29.26
C GLY A 45 -1.17 -1.31 -27.88
N THR A 46 0.00 -1.07 -27.27
CA THR A 46 0.23 -1.47 -25.88
C THR A 46 -0.52 -0.56 -24.93
N VAL A 47 -0.84 -1.06 -23.72
CA VAL A 47 -1.51 -0.26 -22.70
C VAL A 47 -0.61 0.91 -22.30
N MET A 48 -1.17 2.13 -22.33
CA MET A 48 -0.48 3.33 -21.88
C MET A 48 -0.84 3.64 -20.42
N THR A 49 -2.11 3.82 -20.11
CA THR A 49 -2.57 4.12 -18.74
C THR A 49 -3.74 3.24 -18.36
N VAL A 50 -3.83 2.97 -17.05
CA VAL A 50 -4.99 2.33 -16.44
C VAL A 50 -5.44 3.22 -15.28
N GLU A 51 -6.62 3.80 -15.40
CA GLU A 51 -7.25 4.54 -14.31
C GLU A 51 -8.08 3.57 -13.46
N PHE A 52 -7.91 3.63 -12.14
CA PHE A 52 -8.60 2.73 -11.22
C PHE A 52 -8.87 3.40 -9.88
N GLU A 53 -9.76 2.81 -9.11
CA GLU A 53 -10.07 3.23 -7.75
C GLU A 53 -9.77 2.11 -6.76
N LEU A 54 -9.20 2.48 -5.61
CA LEU A 54 -9.02 1.62 -4.44
C LEU A 54 -9.78 2.27 -3.28
N ASP A 55 -10.86 1.64 -2.86
CA ASP A 55 -11.75 2.16 -1.80
C ASP A 55 -12.13 3.64 -2.05
N GLY A 56 -12.48 3.95 -3.29
CA GLY A 56 -12.87 5.29 -3.72
C GLY A 56 -11.72 6.25 -4.03
N GLN A 57 -10.48 5.91 -3.70
CA GLN A 57 -9.31 6.72 -4.04
C GLN A 57 -8.88 6.44 -5.49
N ARG A 58 -8.82 7.51 -6.30
CA ARG A 58 -8.37 7.41 -7.70
C ARG A 58 -6.87 7.26 -7.80
N PHE A 59 -6.45 6.39 -8.71
CA PHE A 59 -5.06 6.18 -9.12
C PHE A 59 -4.98 6.06 -10.64
N VAL A 60 -3.82 6.37 -11.19
CA VAL A 60 -3.50 6.06 -12.59
C VAL A 60 -2.20 5.27 -12.61
N ALA A 61 -2.20 4.13 -13.27
CA ALA A 61 -0.99 3.35 -13.55
C ALA A 61 -0.55 3.63 -14.98
N LEU A 62 0.71 4.01 -15.16
CA LEU A 62 1.31 4.35 -16.46
C LEU A 62 2.38 3.32 -16.80
N ASN A 63 2.37 2.84 -18.04
CA ASN A 63 3.50 2.11 -18.63
C ASN A 63 4.42 3.11 -19.33
N GLY A 64 5.48 3.52 -18.64
CA GLY A 64 6.42 4.53 -19.15
C GLY A 64 7.77 3.98 -19.58
N GLY A 65 8.01 2.69 -19.43
CA GLY A 65 9.31 2.08 -19.70
C GLY A 65 10.19 1.96 -18.46
N PRO A 66 11.43 1.47 -18.59
CA PRO A 66 12.27 1.08 -17.45
C PRO A 66 13.04 2.24 -16.80
N GLU A 67 12.78 3.48 -17.16
CA GLU A 67 13.58 4.63 -16.74
C GLU A 67 13.51 4.90 -15.23
N PHE A 68 12.33 4.75 -14.63
CA PHE A 68 12.10 5.01 -13.20
C PHE A 68 11.60 3.77 -12.48
N THR A 69 11.98 3.65 -11.20
CA THR A 69 11.52 2.60 -10.30
C THR A 69 11.01 3.22 -9.00
N PHE A 70 10.13 2.51 -8.29
CA PHE A 70 9.61 2.98 -7.01
C PHE A 70 10.69 2.98 -5.93
N SER A 71 10.51 3.84 -4.95
CA SER A 71 11.34 3.89 -3.74
C SER A 71 10.46 4.09 -2.50
N GLU A 72 11.07 3.91 -1.33
CA GLU A 72 10.39 4.08 -0.04
C GLU A 72 10.05 5.54 0.29
N ALA A 73 10.48 6.49 -0.54
CA ALA A 73 10.19 7.91 -0.32
C ALA A 73 8.68 8.22 -0.40
N ILE A 74 7.91 7.37 -1.08
CA ILE A 74 6.46 7.41 -1.09
C ILE A 74 5.94 6.04 -0.71
N SER A 75 4.93 6.00 0.16
CA SER A 75 4.22 4.79 0.53
C SER A 75 2.73 5.06 0.68
N PHE A 76 1.93 4.01 0.54
CA PHE A 76 0.50 4.09 0.76
C PHE A 76 0.15 3.37 2.06
N VAL A 77 -0.57 4.07 2.93
CA VAL A 77 -0.98 3.54 4.23
C VAL A 77 -2.36 2.91 4.09
N VAL A 78 -2.46 1.67 4.54
CA VAL A 78 -3.72 0.91 4.57
C VAL A 78 -4.13 0.74 6.03
N PRO A 79 -5.10 1.54 6.53
CA PRO A 79 -5.61 1.34 7.88
C PRO A 79 -6.47 0.08 7.94
N CYS A 80 -6.27 -0.73 8.97
CA CYS A 80 -7.01 -1.98 9.18
C CYS A 80 -7.65 -1.99 10.55
N ASP A 81 -8.94 -2.33 10.62
CA ASP A 81 -9.72 -2.28 11.85
C ASP A 81 -9.64 -3.56 12.67
N SER A 82 -9.07 -4.62 12.12
CA SER A 82 -8.96 -5.91 12.79
C SER A 82 -7.71 -6.66 12.38
N GLN A 83 -7.33 -7.66 13.17
CA GLN A 83 -6.22 -8.56 12.82
C GLN A 83 -6.53 -9.33 11.53
N ALA A 84 -7.77 -9.74 11.33
CA ALA A 84 -8.18 -10.45 10.13
C ALA A 84 -7.95 -9.61 8.87
N GLU A 85 -8.24 -8.30 8.92
CA GLU A 85 -7.96 -7.39 7.81
C GLU A 85 -6.46 -7.22 7.58
N VAL A 86 -5.69 -7.03 8.67
CA VAL A 86 -4.22 -6.94 8.58
C VAL A 86 -3.68 -8.17 7.88
N ASP A 87 -4.07 -9.36 8.32
CA ASP A 87 -3.57 -10.63 7.78
C ASP A 87 -3.93 -10.78 6.29
N ALA A 88 -5.18 -10.54 5.94
CA ALA A 88 -5.66 -10.73 4.56
C ALA A 88 -4.98 -9.77 3.58
N ILE A 89 -4.87 -8.49 3.94
CA ILE A 89 -4.27 -7.47 3.07
C ILE A 89 -2.76 -7.66 3.00
N TRP A 90 -2.11 -7.91 4.14
CA TRP A 90 -0.68 -8.16 4.19
C TRP A 90 -0.27 -9.32 3.29
N ASP A 91 -0.94 -10.46 3.44
CA ASP A 91 -0.59 -11.68 2.70
C ASP A 91 -0.68 -11.49 1.18
N LYS A 92 -1.68 -10.73 0.72
CA LYS A 92 -1.85 -10.46 -0.70
C LYS A 92 -0.85 -9.44 -1.24
N LEU A 93 -0.54 -8.39 -0.47
CA LEU A 93 0.39 -7.35 -0.89
C LEU A 93 1.83 -7.82 -0.87
N VAL A 94 2.23 -8.61 0.13
CA VAL A 94 3.62 -9.05 0.29
C VAL A 94 3.98 -10.22 -0.63
N ASP A 95 2.99 -10.87 -1.22
CA ASP A 95 3.20 -12.03 -2.12
C ASP A 95 4.09 -11.64 -3.30
N ASP A 96 5.20 -12.37 -3.48
CA ASP A 96 6.30 -12.04 -4.40
C ASP A 96 6.98 -10.70 -4.13
N GLY A 97 6.70 -10.07 -3.00
CA GLY A 97 7.34 -8.86 -2.53
C GLY A 97 8.26 -9.13 -1.34
N GLN A 98 8.48 -8.11 -0.52
CA GLN A 98 9.39 -8.19 0.62
C GLN A 98 8.80 -7.49 1.85
N PRO A 99 8.78 -8.14 3.02
CA PRO A 99 8.46 -7.46 4.27
C PRO A 99 9.57 -6.46 4.63
N ALA A 100 9.19 -5.43 5.39
CA ALA A 100 10.09 -4.41 5.91
C ALA A 100 9.72 -4.09 7.36
N PRO A 101 10.51 -3.28 8.10
CA PRO A 101 10.20 -2.97 9.49
C PRO A 101 8.88 -2.24 9.69
N CYS A 102 8.25 -2.44 10.84
CA CYS A 102 7.13 -1.63 11.35
C CYS A 102 5.90 -1.60 10.44
N GLY A 103 5.49 -2.76 9.93
CA GLY A 103 4.29 -2.85 9.11
C GLY A 103 4.45 -2.40 7.66
N TRP A 104 5.67 -2.07 7.26
CA TRP A 104 6.00 -1.75 5.88
C TRP A 104 6.23 -3.01 5.06
N LEU A 105 5.95 -2.91 3.77
CA LEU A 105 6.32 -3.93 2.79
C LEU A 105 6.58 -3.28 1.43
N LYS A 106 7.30 -3.96 0.57
CA LYS A 106 7.32 -3.71 -0.87
C LYS A 106 6.53 -4.81 -1.55
N ASP A 107 5.65 -4.41 -2.46
CA ASP A 107 4.92 -5.40 -3.25
C ASP A 107 5.79 -5.95 -4.39
N ARG A 108 5.23 -6.85 -5.18
CA ARG A 108 5.94 -7.51 -6.31
C ARG A 108 6.44 -6.53 -7.37
N TYR A 109 5.92 -5.31 -7.39
CA TYR A 109 6.31 -4.25 -8.32
C TYR A 109 7.29 -3.25 -7.71
N GLY A 110 7.63 -3.42 -6.43
CA GLY A 110 8.51 -2.53 -5.70
C GLY A 110 7.82 -1.33 -5.05
N LEU A 111 6.51 -1.23 -5.15
CA LEU A 111 5.74 -0.18 -4.51
C LEU A 111 5.64 -0.43 -3.01
N SER A 112 5.86 0.63 -2.21
CA SER A 112 5.86 0.53 -0.76
C SER A 112 4.48 0.77 -0.16
N TRP A 113 4.10 -0.09 0.77
CA TRP A 113 2.85 -0.05 1.52
C TRP A 113 3.11 -0.14 3.00
N GLN A 114 2.23 0.47 3.79
CA GLN A 114 2.18 0.31 5.23
C GLN A 114 0.82 -0.25 5.60
N VAL A 115 0.80 -1.42 6.23
CA VAL A 115 -0.45 -2.03 6.73
C VAL A 115 -0.52 -1.73 8.22
N VAL A 116 -1.39 -0.80 8.61
CA VAL A 116 -1.38 -0.19 9.94
C VAL A 116 -2.71 -0.44 10.65
N PRO A 117 -2.69 -1.16 11.79
CA PRO A 117 -3.90 -1.30 12.61
C PRO A 117 -4.38 0.05 13.13
N THR A 118 -5.66 0.34 13.01
CA THR A 118 -6.26 1.55 13.60
C THR A 118 -6.08 1.55 15.12
N ALA A 119 -6.12 0.37 15.75
CA ALA A 119 -5.84 0.20 17.18
C ALA A 119 -4.45 0.74 17.58
N LEU A 120 -3.43 0.56 16.72
CA LEU A 120 -2.09 1.09 16.99
C LEU A 120 -2.10 2.62 17.01
N VAL A 121 -2.74 3.24 16.04
CA VAL A 121 -2.85 4.71 15.96
C VAL A 121 -3.55 5.26 17.20
N GLU A 122 -4.62 4.60 17.64
CA GLU A 122 -5.35 4.99 18.85
C GLU A 122 -4.47 4.88 20.11
N MET A 123 -3.75 3.77 20.26
CA MET A 123 -2.86 3.55 21.40
C MET A 123 -1.70 4.55 21.44
N LEU A 124 -1.13 4.89 20.28
CA LEU A 124 -0.06 5.90 20.17
C LEU A 124 -0.54 7.30 20.54
N SER A 125 -1.83 7.57 20.40
CA SER A 125 -2.45 8.87 20.66
C SER A 125 -3.00 8.99 22.10
N ASP A 126 -2.77 8.00 22.96
CA ASP A 126 -3.27 8.00 24.33
C ASP A 126 -2.66 9.18 25.12
N PRO A 127 -3.47 9.97 25.85
CA PRO A 127 -2.97 11.01 26.75
C PRO A 127 -2.02 10.49 27.83
N ASP A 128 -2.15 9.22 28.24
CA ASP A 128 -1.20 8.58 29.14
C ASP A 128 0.10 8.26 28.36
N GLN A 129 1.09 9.13 28.56
CA GLN A 129 2.36 9.04 27.85
C GLN A 129 3.11 7.74 28.12
N ALA A 130 2.98 7.19 29.31
CA ALA A 130 3.64 5.92 29.65
C ALA A 130 3.09 4.78 28.80
N LYS A 131 1.77 4.71 28.62
CA LYS A 131 1.12 3.71 27.75
C LYS A 131 1.50 3.92 26.29
N ALA A 132 1.41 5.14 25.79
CA ALA A 132 1.78 5.47 24.42
C ALA A 132 3.26 5.12 24.14
N GLN A 133 4.14 5.40 25.08
CA GLN A 133 5.56 5.08 24.94
C GLN A 133 5.81 3.57 24.89
N ARG A 134 5.14 2.78 25.72
CA ARG A 134 5.29 1.33 25.69
C ARG A 134 4.90 0.72 24.36
N VAL A 135 3.78 1.14 23.78
CA VAL A 135 3.36 0.63 22.47
C VAL A 135 4.26 1.15 21.36
N ASN A 136 4.76 2.38 21.44
CA ASN A 136 5.72 2.92 20.50
C ASN A 136 7.03 2.11 20.46
N GLU A 137 7.55 1.78 21.64
CA GLU A 137 8.75 0.94 21.75
C GLU A 137 8.52 -0.45 21.16
N ALA A 138 7.36 -1.03 21.41
CA ALA A 138 7.00 -2.33 20.83
C ALA A 138 6.87 -2.24 19.31
N MET A 139 6.22 -1.21 18.81
CA MET A 139 6.07 -0.97 17.37
C MET A 139 7.42 -0.92 16.65
N LEU A 140 8.39 -0.20 17.22
CA LEU A 140 9.71 -0.01 16.62
C LEU A 140 10.54 -1.31 16.57
N LYS A 141 10.17 -2.33 17.32
CA LYS A 141 10.83 -3.63 17.33
C LYS A 141 10.22 -4.62 16.33
N VAL A 142 9.06 -4.32 15.78
CA VAL A 142 8.38 -5.21 14.84
C VAL A 142 9.10 -5.21 13.50
N PHE A 143 9.35 -6.37 12.95
CA PHE A 143 9.73 -6.54 11.56
C PHE A 143 8.57 -7.24 10.84
N GLY A 144 8.08 -6.63 9.77
CA GLY A 144 6.96 -7.17 9.01
C GLY A 144 5.60 -6.83 9.61
N LYS A 145 4.68 -7.76 9.51
CA LYS A 145 3.27 -7.59 9.86
C LYS A 145 3.08 -7.34 11.36
N PHE A 146 2.18 -6.42 11.68
CA PHE A 146 1.78 -6.17 13.06
C PHE A 146 0.85 -7.26 13.62
N ASP A 147 1.04 -7.57 14.89
CA ASP A 147 0.13 -8.36 15.71
C ASP A 147 -0.51 -7.43 16.74
N ILE A 148 -1.80 -7.20 16.60
CA ILE A 148 -2.55 -6.26 17.45
C ILE A 148 -2.52 -6.71 18.92
N ALA A 149 -2.60 -8.03 19.18
CA ALA A 149 -2.58 -8.56 20.56
C ALA A 149 -1.24 -8.28 21.24
N GLU A 150 -0.13 -8.44 20.55
CA GLU A 150 1.20 -8.13 21.09
C GLU A 150 1.37 -6.64 21.37
N LEU A 151 0.90 -5.78 20.45
CA LEU A 151 0.94 -4.33 20.62
C LEU A 151 0.10 -3.92 21.84
N ARG A 152 -1.09 -4.49 21.98
CA ARG A 152 -1.99 -4.20 23.11
C ARG A 152 -1.39 -4.66 24.45
N ALA A 153 -0.76 -5.82 24.48
CA ALA A 153 -0.08 -6.31 25.69
C ALA A 153 1.04 -5.34 26.12
N ALA A 154 1.84 -4.87 25.19
CA ALA A 154 2.88 -3.87 25.48
C ALA A 154 2.28 -2.56 25.98
N TYR A 155 1.22 -2.09 25.33
CA TYR A 155 0.48 -0.89 25.73
C TYR A 155 -0.04 -0.97 27.17
N GLU A 156 -0.59 -2.12 27.56
CA GLU A 156 -1.13 -2.35 28.90
C GLU A 156 -0.04 -2.69 29.92
N GLY A 157 1.16 -3.00 29.50
CA GLY A 157 2.28 -3.34 30.37
C GLY A 157 2.26 -4.78 30.88
N THR A 158 1.66 -5.69 30.09
CA THR A 158 1.53 -7.12 30.47
C THR A 158 2.41 -8.07 29.64
#